data_3db79af0eb0166e51702ebb2dafa3987
#
_entry.id   3db79af0eb0166e51702ebb2dafa3987
#
_cell.length_a   1.000
_cell.length_b   1.000
_cell.length_c   1.000
_cell.angle_alpha   90.00
_cell.angle_beta   90.00
_cell.angle_gamma   90.00
#
_symmetry.space_group_name_H-M   'P 1'
#
loop_
_entity.id
_entity.type
_entity.pdbx_description
1 polymer ?
#
loop_
_entity_poly.entity_id
_entity_poly.type
_entity_poly.pdbx_seq_one_letter_code
_entity_poly.pdbx_strand_id
1 'polypeptide(L)'
;MPWKNGLGVTREMYIFPEAALLERNDFLWRLSSAVVSAGGPFSAFPGYDRILFLLSGDGMDLQVNGEELVLADPLSSISFRGEDTVVCALRGGTVTDFNIFFRRDRVSCGCRRIIPRPEEYMSIPEGDWNIILCLRGKAALELPGREEGLKEMEFLLFEESPPDFQFFCRSEDNAELIGITLKRK
;
A
#
# COMPACT_ATOMS: atom_id res chain seq x y z
N MET A 1 -10.74 11.47 4.17
CA MET A 1 -10.62 12.93 3.94
C MET A 1 -11.01 13.24 2.51
N PRO A 2 -12.05 14.06 2.26
CA PRO A 2 -12.38 14.48 0.90
C PRO A 2 -11.26 15.38 0.34
N TRP A 3 -10.98 15.24 -0.95
CA TRP A 3 -10.01 16.10 -1.61
C TRP A 3 -10.55 17.53 -1.77
N LYS A 4 -9.67 18.52 -1.71
CA LYS A 4 -10.06 19.93 -1.83
C LYS A 4 -10.76 20.25 -3.16
N ASN A 5 -10.45 19.50 -4.22
CA ASN A 5 -11.04 19.64 -5.55
C ASN A 5 -12.32 18.81 -5.77
N GLY A 6 -12.77 18.02 -4.77
CA GLY A 6 -13.94 17.16 -4.85
C GLY A 6 -13.79 15.92 -5.74
N LEU A 7 -12.60 15.64 -6.29
CA LEU A 7 -12.35 14.58 -7.25
C LEU A 7 -12.06 13.20 -6.63
N GLY A 8 -12.06 13.12 -5.30
CA GLY A 8 -11.81 11.87 -4.59
C GLY A 8 -11.90 11.99 -3.07
N VAL A 9 -11.80 10.84 -2.44
CA VAL A 9 -11.78 10.69 -0.97
C VAL A 9 -10.64 9.77 -0.60
N THR A 10 -9.75 10.22 0.29
CA THR A 10 -8.68 9.38 0.85
C THR A 10 -9.05 8.93 2.26
N ARG A 11 -8.92 7.64 2.51
CA ARG A 11 -8.91 7.02 3.83
C ARG A 11 -7.45 6.80 4.22
N GLU A 12 -7.00 7.49 5.25
CA GLU A 12 -5.73 7.17 5.91
C GLU A 12 -5.92 5.87 6.69
N MET A 13 -5.04 4.90 6.45
CA MET A 13 -5.05 3.62 7.14
C MET A 13 -4.08 3.62 8.30
N TYR A 14 -2.89 4.17 8.06
CA TYR A 14 -1.86 4.33 9.09
C TYR A 14 -0.85 5.40 8.68
N ILE A 15 -0.29 6.09 9.66
CA ILE A 15 0.81 7.05 9.52
C ILE A 15 1.82 6.82 10.65
N PHE A 16 3.10 6.77 10.34
CA PHE A 16 4.15 6.54 11.34
C PHE A 16 5.19 7.67 11.32
N PRO A 17 5.58 8.20 12.50
CA PRO A 17 5.02 7.89 13.83
C PRO A 17 3.57 8.39 13.95
N GLU A 18 2.79 7.82 14.87
CA GLU A 18 1.37 8.16 15.06
C GLU A 18 1.10 9.65 15.35
N ALA A 19 2.10 10.35 15.90
CA ALA A 19 2.01 11.79 16.16
C ALA A 19 2.27 12.65 14.90
N ALA A 20 2.67 12.04 13.78
CA ALA A 20 2.93 12.75 12.53
C ALA A 20 1.64 13.26 11.90
N LEU A 21 1.73 14.35 11.17
CA LEU A 21 0.61 14.94 10.44
C LEU A 21 0.95 15.05 8.95
N LEU A 22 0.01 14.64 8.11
CA LEU A 22 0.16 14.71 6.65
C LEU A 22 0.54 16.12 6.17
N GLU A 23 -0.08 17.15 6.75
CA GLU A 23 0.15 18.55 6.37
C GLU A 23 1.56 19.05 6.72
N ARG A 24 2.23 18.41 7.69
CA ARG A 24 3.61 18.76 8.09
C ARG A 24 4.67 18.02 7.30
N ASN A 25 4.30 16.97 6.56
CA ASN A 25 5.24 16.08 5.89
C ASN A 25 6.34 15.55 6.83
N ASP A 26 5.98 15.23 8.08
CA ASP A 26 6.91 14.78 9.13
C ASP A 26 6.83 13.28 9.43
N PHE A 27 6.10 12.53 8.63
CA PHE A 27 5.98 11.08 8.75
C PHE A 27 7.16 10.33 8.12
N LEU A 28 7.45 9.12 8.59
CA LEU A 28 8.44 8.22 8.00
C LEU A 28 7.81 7.37 6.89
N TRP A 29 6.61 6.85 7.14
CA TRP A 29 5.83 6.11 6.15
C TRP A 29 4.33 6.23 6.44
N ARG A 30 3.54 5.98 5.41
CA ARG A 30 2.10 6.14 5.47
C ARG A 30 1.41 5.17 4.52
N LEU A 31 0.31 4.59 4.97
CA LEU A 31 -0.61 3.77 4.19
C LEU A 31 -1.93 4.50 4.01
N SER A 32 -2.43 4.53 2.80
CA SER A 32 -3.75 5.11 2.52
C SER A 32 -4.40 4.47 1.31
N SER A 33 -5.72 4.52 1.27
CA SER A 33 -6.51 4.15 0.10
C SER A 33 -7.35 5.33 -0.35
N ALA A 34 -7.51 5.50 -1.66
CA ALA A 34 -8.33 6.56 -2.20
C ALA A 34 -9.33 6.04 -3.21
N VAL A 35 -10.52 6.65 -3.19
CA VAL A 35 -11.53 6.53 -4.24
C VAL A 35 -11.37 7.75 -5.13
N VAL A 36 -10.98 7.53 -6.38
CA VAL A 36 -10.71 8.57 -7.38
C VAL A 36 -11.84 8.58 -8.39
N SER A 37 -12.62 9.65 -8.40
CA SER A 37 -13.81 9.77 -9.25
C SER A 37 -13.58 10.57 -10.54
N ALA A 38 -12.46 11.27 -10.63
CA ALA A 38 -12.06 11.99 -11.85
C ALA A 38 -10.53 12.11 -11.91
N GLY A 39 -10.02 12.23 -13.12
CA GLY A 39 -8.60 12.47 -13.36
C GLY A 39 -8.14 13.85 -12.88
N GLY A 40 -6.84 14.02 -12.74
CA GLY A 40 -6.24 15.28 -12.32
C GLY A 40 -4.82 15.13 -11.81
N PRO A 41 -4.18 16.23 -11.43
CA PRO A 41 -2.83 16.19 -10.88
C PRO A 41 -2.80 15.58 -9.47
N PHE A 42 -1.77 14.79 -9.18
CA PHE A 42 -1.50 14.30 -7.83
C PHE A 42 -0.78 15.37 -7.00
N SER A 43 -1.02 15.34 -5.70
CA SER A 43 -0.30 16.18 -4.75
C SER A 43 1.17 15.78 -4.68
N ALA A 44 2.06 16.77 -4.64
CA ALA A 44 3.49 16.56 -4.48
C ALA A 44 3.85 16.30 -3.00
N PHE A 45 4.78 15.35 -2.81
CA PHE A 45 5.36 14.99 -1.50
C PHE A 45 6.88 14.91 -1.62
N PRO A 46 7.60 16.06 -1.67
CA PRO A 46 9.03 16.07 -1.84
C PRO A 46 9.78 15.29 -0.74
N GLY A 47 10.76 14.46 -1.17
CA GLY A 47 11.55 13.62 -0.27
C GLY A 47 10.93 12.25 0.05
N TYR A 48 9.73 11.98 -0.47
CA TYR A 48 9.09 10.66 -0.36
C TYR A 48 9.15 9.89 -1.67
N ASP A 49 9.17 8.56 -1.56
CA ASP A 49 8.80 7.67 -2.65
C ASP A 49 7.39 7.15 -2.43
N ARG A 50 6.70 6.86 -3.53
CA ARG A 50 5.33 6.34 -3.52
C ARG A 50 5.28 5.03 -4.29
N ILE A 51 4.49 4.09 -3.78
CA ILE A 51 4.06 2.90 -4.50
C ILE A 51 2.54 2.95 -4.53
N LEU A 52 1.99 2.98 -5.74
CA LEU A 52 0.56 3.08 -6.02
C LEU A 52 0.06 1.74 -6.58
N PHE A 53 -0.92 1.14 -5.95
CA PHE A 53 -1.59 -0.08 -6.41
C PHE A 53 -3.00 0.26 -6.90
N LEU A 54 -3.41 -0.35 -8.00
CA LEU A 54 -4.81 -0.37 -8.42
C LEU A 54 -5.54 -1.47 -7.65
N LEU A 55 -6.59 -1.13 -6.89
CA LEU A 55 -7.41 -2.13 -6.19
C LEU A 55 -8.64 -2.53 -7.00
N SER A 56 -9.32 -1.55 -7.60
CA SER A 56 -10.53 -1.79 -8.38
C SER A 56 -10.81 -0.67 -9.39
N GLY A 57 -11.67 -0.95 -10.36
CA GLY A 57 -12.02 -0.06 -11.47
C GLY A 57 -11.30 -0.44 -12.75
N ASP A 58 -11.54 0.33 -13.83
CA ASP A 58 -11.03 0.05 -15.17
C ASP A 58 -9.57 0.52 -15.37
N GLY A 59 -8.97 1.08 -14.32
CA GLY A 59 -7.59 1.52 -14.33
C GLY A 59 -7.39 3.02 -14.58
N MET A 60 -6.14 3.40 -14.60
CA MET A 60 -5.72 4.77 -14.82
C MET A 60 -4.44 4.85 -15.66
N ASP A 61 -4.35 5.86 -16.49
CA ASP A 61 -3.16 6.27 -17.20
C ASP A 61 -2.50 7.40 -16.42
N LEU A 62 -1.23 7.23 -16.07
CA LEU A 62 -0.45 8.20 -15.32
C LEU A 62 0.62 8.79 -16.23
N GLN A 63 0.65 10.11 -16.36
CA GLN A 63 1.79 10.82 -16.94
C GLN A 63 2.72 11.22 -15.79
N VAL A 64 3.89 10.57 -15.72
CA VAL A 64 4.91 10.83 -14.70
C VAL A 64 6.08 11.54 -15.37
N ASN A 65 6.27 12.83 -15.11
CA ASN A 65 7.29 13.68 -15.78
C ASN A 65 7.20 13.63 -17.33
N GLY A 66 5.97 13.42 -17.86
CA GLY A 66 5.73 13.30 -19.30
C GLY A 66 5.88 11.88 -19.88
N GLU A 67 6.30 10.91 -19.08
CA GLU A 67 6.27 9.48 -19.43
C GLU A 67 4.91 8.89 -19.11
N GLU A 68 4.34 8.13 -20.04
CA GLU A 68 3.06 7.48 -19.87
C GLU A 68 3.24 6.09 -19.23
N LEU A 69 2.58 5.87 -18.09
CA LEU A 69 2.53 4.61 -17.36
C LEU A 69 1.08 4.17 -17.22
N VAL A 70 0.81 2.90 -17.52
CA VAL A 70 -0.55 2.33 -17.48
C VAL A 70 -0.71 1.44 -16.24
N LEU A 71 -1.75 1.70 -15.48
CA LEU A 71 -2.14 0.90 -14.32
C LEU A 71 -3.56 0.36 -14.57
N ALA A 72 -3.65 -0.79 -15.24
CA ALA A 72 -4.91 -1.37 -15.71
C ALA A 72 -5.25 -2.72 -15.06
N ASP A 73 -4.24 -3.51 -14.71
CA ASP A 73 -4.49 -4.81 -14.09
C ASP A 73 -4.72 -4.64 -12.58
N PRO A 74 -5.75 -5.27 -12.01
CA PRO A 74 -5.96 -5.27 -10.56
C PRO A 74 -4.71 -5.75 -9.82
N LEU A 75 -4.37 -5.04 -8.74
CA LEU A 75 -3.18 -5.26 -7.91
C LEU A 75 -1.82 -5.05 -8.61
N SER A 76 -1.83 -4.53 -9.85
CA SER A 76 -0.62 -3.97 -10.43
C SER A 76 -0.20 -2.70 -9.69
N SER A 77 1.08 -2.36 -9.76
CA SER A 77 1.62 -1.21 -9.04
C SER A 77 2.63 -0.44 -9.88
N ILE A 78 2.71 0.85 -9.59
CA ILE A 78 3.68 1.79 -10.16
C ILE A 78 4.40 2.49 -9.00
N SER A 79 5.71 2.71 -9.16
CA SER A 79 6.52 3.45 -8.20
C SER A 79 7.03 4.73 -8.84
N PHE A 80 6.97 5.83 -8.10
CA PHE A 80 7.49 7.13 -8.53
C PHE A 80 7.88 7.98 -7.32
N ARG A 81 8.61 9.07 -7.57
CA ARG A 81 9.01 9.99 -6.51
C ARG A 81 7.85 10.93 -6.17
N GLY A 82 7.73 11.28 -4.90
CA GLY A 82 6.66 12.16 -4.45
C GLY A 82 6.73 13.58 -5.02
N GLU A 83 7.89 14.04 -5.47
CA GLU A 83 8.10 15.31 -6.18
C GLU A 83 7.87 15.25 -7.69
N ASP A 84 7.70 14.05 -8.27
CA ASP A 84 7.41 13.93 -9.69
C ASP A 84 6.09 14.60 -10.05
N THR A 85 6.04 15.23 -11.22
CA THR A 85 4.81 15.76 -11.78
C THR A 85 3.97 14.61 -12.30
N VAL A 86 2.89 14.29 -11.61
CA VAL A 86 2.01 13.18 -11.96
C VAL A 86 0.61 13.70 -12.28
N VAL A 87 0.12 13.34 -13.47
CA VAL A 87 -1.26 13.61 -13.90
C VAL A 87 -1.94 12.30 -14.20
N CYS A 88 -3.10 12.08 -13.58
CA CYS A 88 -3.93 10.89 -13.76
C CYS A 88 -5.05 11.13 -14.73
N ALA A 89 -5.30 10.19 -15.63
CA ALA A 89 -6.54 10.06 -16.40
C ALA A 89 -7.17 8.70 -16.08
N LEU A 90 -8.48 8.68 -15.83
CA LEU A 90 -9.20 7.43 -15.59
C LEU A 90 -9.55 6.76 -16.94
N ARG A 91 -9.36 5.45 -17.03
CA ARG A 91 -9.68 4.67 -18.24
C ARG A 91 -11.15 4.31 -18.37
N GLY A 92 -11.91 4.50 -17.29
CA GLY A 92 -13.34 4.24 -17.22
C GLY A 92 -13.98 5.03 -16.09
N GLY A 93 -14.76 4.38 -15.26
CA GLY A 93 -15.39 4.98 -14.10
C GLY A 93 -14.45 5.23 -12.93
N THR A 94 -15.03 5.32 -11.75
CA THR A 94 -14.29 5.48 -10.49
C THR A 94 -13.33 4.31 -10.25
N VAL A 95 -12.13 4.62 -9.78
CA VAL A 95 -11.14 3.63 -9.36
C VAL A 95 -10.88 3.74 -7.87
N THR A 96 -10.45 2.64 -7.27
CA THR A 96 -9.90 2.62 -5.91
C THR A 96 -8.44 2.24 -5.98
N ASP A 97 -7.61 3.01 -5.31
CA ASP A 97 -6.17 2.77 -5.20
C ASP A 97 -5.73 2.52 -3.76
N PHE A 98 -4.51 1.99 -3.62
CA PHE A 98 -3.80 1.91 -2.35
C PHE A 98 -2.41 2.50 -2.52
N ASN A 99 -2.02 3.36 -1.59
CA ASN A 99 -0.75 4.07 -1.63
C ASN A 99 0.12 3.72 -0.41
N ILE A 100 1.39 3.50 -0.69
CA ILE A 100 2.46 3.45 0.30
C ILE A 100 3.37 4.66 0.05
N PHE A 101 3.54 5.50 1.06
CA PHE A 101 4.52 6.59 1.07
C PHE A 101 5.62 6.25 2.04
N PHE A 102 6.86 6.51 1.70
CA PHE A 102 7.98 6.35 2.63
C PHE A 102 9.06 7.40 2.38
N ARG A 103 9.64 7.89 3.46
CA ARG A 103 10.69 8.90 3.45
C ARG A 103 11.98 8.31 2.89
N ARG A 104 12.34 8.68 1.66
CA ARG A 104 13.40 8.06 0.86
C ARG A 104 14.78 8.08 1.52
N ASP A 105 15.11 9.15 2.23
CA ASP A 105 16.40 9.31 2.93
C ASP A 105 16.50 8.56 4.27
N ARG A 106 15.37 8.08 4.79
CA ARG A 106 15.27 7.44 6.11
C ARG A 106 14.83 5.99 6.09
N VAL A 107 14.06 5.62 5.09
CA VAL A 107 13.39 4.32 5.02
C VAL A 107 13.54 3.73 3.64
N SER A 108 13.80 2.45 3.55
CA SER A 108 13.62 1.62 2.36
C SER A 108 12.30 0.84 2.48
N CYS A 109 11.65 0.58 1.35
CA CYS A 109 10.41 -0.17 1.30
C CYS A 109 10.50 -1.26 0.25
N GLY A 110 10.13 -2.48 0.63
CA GLY A 110 9.92 -3.61 -0.26
C GLY A 110 8.47 -4.08 -0.18
N CYS A 111 7.91 -4.44 -1.33
CA CYS A 111 6.57 -5.01 -1.41
C CYS A 111 6.62 -6.33 -2.15
N ARG A 112 5.85 -7.31 -1.67
CA ARG A 112 5.68 -8.58 -2.37
C ARG A 112 4.25 -9.08 -2.25
N ARG A 113 3.74 -9.67 -3.32
CA ARG A 113 2.47 -10.39 -3.26
C ARG A 113 2.65 -11.66 -2.42
N ILE A 114 1.74 -11.90 -1.50
CA ILE A 114 1.65 -13.12 -0.70
C ILE A 114 0.53 -13.96 -1.30
N ILE A 115 0.89 -15.13 -1.81
CA ILE A 115 -0.06 -16.11 -2.33
C ILE A 115 -0.18 -17.19 -1.27
N PRO A 116 -1.31 -17.26 -0.54
CA PRO A 116 -1.51 -18.30 0.45
C PRO A 116 -1.41 -19.69 -0.18
N ARG A 117 -0.62 -20.57 0.40
CA ARG A 117 -0.49 -21.96 -0.01
C ARG A 117 -0.89 -22.85 1.15
N PRO A 118 -1.77 -23.81 0.94
CA PRO A 118 -2.11 -24.78 1.98
C PRO A 118 -0.86 -25.49 2.49
N GLU A 119 -0.72 -25.59 3.81
CA GLU A 119 0.34 -26.34 4.50
C GLU A 119 1.78 -25.80 4.30
N GLU A 120 1.96 -24.57 3.77
CA GLU A 120 3.27 -23.95 3.59
C GLU A 120 3.44 -22.75 4.54
N TYR A 121 4.51 -22.79 5.36
CA TYR A 121 4.92 -21.62 6.14
C TYR A 121 5.49 -20.54 5.23
N MET A 122 5.09 -19.30 5.49
CA MET A 122 5.62 -18.14 4.83
C MET A 122 6.47 -17.33 5.79
N SER A 123 7.53 -16.73 5.30
CA SER A 123 8.41 -15.84 6.07
C SER A 123 8.23 -14.40 5.63
N ILE A 124 8.41 -13.47 6.54
CA ILE A 124 8.55 -12.04 6.24
C ILE A 124 10.04 -11.70 6.27
N PRO A 125 10.55 -10.88 5.32
CA PRO A 125 11.92 -10.38 5.38
C PRO A 125 12.19 -9.61 6.67
N GLU A 126 13.43 -9.58 7.10
CA GLU A 126 13.86 -8.75 8.22
C GLU A 126 13.59 -7.26 7.93
N GLY A 127 12.91 -6.56 8.86
CA GLY A 127 12.58 -5.15 8.75
C GLY A 127 12.19 -4.54 10.08
N ASP A 128 12.30 -3.22 10.18
CA ASP A 128 11.83 -2.50 11.37
C ASP A 128 10.31 -2.52 11.49
N TRP A 129 9.63 -2.53 10.35
CA TRP A 129 8.17 -2.65 10.27
C TRP A 129 7.80 -3.62 9.15
N ASN A 130 7.02 -4.61 9.48
CA ASN A 130 6.45 -5.54 8.51
C ASN A 130 4.94 -5.48 8.59
N ILE A 131 4.29 -5.42 7.43
CA ILE A 131 2.85 -5.30 7.31
C ILE A 131 2.35 -6.41 6.40
N ILE A 132 1.35 -7.14 6.86
CA ILE A 132 0.57 -8.05 6.03
C ILE A 132 -0.79 -7.41 5.84
N LEU A 133 -1.08 -6.99 4.61
CA LEU A 133 -2.33 -6.33 4.24
C LEU A 133 -3.16 -7.26 3.36
N CYS A 134 -4.43 -7.44 3.69
CA CYS A 134 -5.40 -8.10 2.83
C CYS A 134 -5.98 -7.07 1.85
N LEU A 135 -5.63 -7.19 0.57
CA LEU A 135 -6.13 -6.30 -0.49
C LEU A 135 -7.51 -6.71 -0.98
N ARG A 136 -7.84 -7.99 -0.92
CA ARG A 136 -9.13 -8.55 -1.35
C ARG A 136 -9.43 -9.85 -0.61
N GLY A 137 -10.72 -10.15 -0.38
CA GLY A 137 -11.19 -11.38 0.25
C GLY A 137 -10.96 -11.40 1.75
N LYS A 138 -10.67 -12.60 2.28
CA LYS A 138 -10.39 -12.83 3.69
C LYS A 138 -9.28 -13.85 3.84
N ALA A 139 -8.47 -13.69 4.87
CA ALA A 139 -7.42 -14.63 5.23
C ALA A 139 -7.38 -14.85 6.74
N ALA A 140 -7.02 -16.06 7.15
CA ALA A 140 -6.65 -16.38 8.51
C ALA A 140 -5.15 -16.59 8.57
N LEU A 141 -4.49 -15.89 9.50
CA LEU A 141 -3.06 -15.96 9.72
C LEU A 141 -2.78 -16.67 11.05
N GLU A 142 -2.12 -17.80 10.97
CA GLU A 142 -1.66 -18.55 12.13
C GLU A 142 -0.25 -18.06 12.49
N LEU A 143 -0.18 -17.28 13.55
CA LEU A 143 1.04 -16.66 14.07
C LEU A 143 1.56 -17.45 15.28
N PRO A 144 2.80 -17.30 15.68
CA PRO A 144 3.27 -17.90 16.93
C PRO A 144 2.39 -17.53 18.13
N GLY A 145 1.65 -18.54 18.63
CA GLY A 145 0.78 -18.38 19.81
C GLY A 145 -0.59 -17.71 19.61
N ARG A 146 -0.97 -17.36 18.39
CA ARG A 146 -2.29 -16.78 18.11
C ARG A 146 -2.72 -16.95 16.65
N GLU A 147 -4.02 -16.87 16.42
CA GLU A 147 -4.61 -16.80 15.08
C GLU A 147 -5.26 -15.42 14.90
N GLU A 148 -5.08 -14.83 13.72
CA GLU A 148 -5.62 -13.52 13.35
C GLU A 148 -6.36 -13.60 12.02
N GLY A 149 -7.58 -13.10 11.99
CA GLY A 149 -8.36 -12.94 10.77
C GLY A 149 -8.13 -11.58 10.14
N LEU A 150 -7.93 -11.54 8.82
CA LEU A 150 -7.86 -10.32 8.04
C LEU A 150 -9.00 -10.30 7.02
N LYS A 151 -9.75 -9.22 7.00
CA LYS A 151 -10.70 -8.88 5.94
C LYS A 151 -10.07 -7.90 4.96
N GLU A 152 -10.77 -7.65 3.87
CA GLU A 152 -10.37 -6.66 2.87
C GLU A 152 -10.04 -5.30 3.51
N MET A 153 -8.88 -4.77 3.16
CA MET A 153 -8.28 -3.52 3.67
C MET A 153 -7.99 -3.52 5.19
N GLU A 154 -7.91 -4.68 5.82
CA GLU A 154 -7.34 -4.86 7.16
C GLU A 154 -5.90 -5.33 7.06
N PHE A 155 -5.08 -4.95 8.02
CA PHE A 155 -3.67 -5.30 8.06
C PHE A 155 -3.19 -5.63 9.47
N LEU A 156 -2.12 -6.41 9.55
CA LEU A 156 -1.31 -6.59 10.75
C LEU A 156 0.02 -5.87 10.57
N LEU A 157 0.40 -5.13 11.59
CA LEU A 157 1.70 -4.47 11.70
C LEU A 157 2.55 -5.20 12.75
N PHE A 158 3.75 -5.55 12.35
CA PHE A 158 4.77 -6.13 13.23
C PHE A 158 5.95 -5.16 13.30
N GLU A 159 6.28 -4.70 14.50
CA GLU A 159 7.46 -3.90 14.77
C GLU A 159 8.60 -4.85 15.20
N GLU A 160 9.80 -4.60 14.67
CA GLU A 160 11.01 -5.36 15.01
C GLU A 160 10.83 -6.90 14.90
N SER A 161 10.30 -7.34 13.75
CA SER A 161 10.10 -8.77 13.51
C SER A 161 11.43 -9.52 13.52
N PRO A 162 11.52 -10.67 14.21
CA PRO A 162 12.74 -11.49 14.18
C PRO A 162 13.01 -11.98 12.75
N PRO A 163 14.29 -12.22 12.39
CA PRO A 163 14.68 -12.59 11.03
C PRO A 163 14.03 -13.88 10.52
N ASP A 164 13.61 -14.75 11.41
CA ASP A 164 12.97 -16.05 11.10
C ASP A 164 11.46 -16.04 11.38
N PHE A 165 10.82 -14.87 11.34
CA PHE A 165 9.39 -14.80 11.58
C PHE A 165 8.62 -15.55 10.49
N GLN A 166 7.95 -16.63 10.89
CA GLN A 166 7.16 -17.48 10.03
C GLN A 166 5.70 -17.43 10.46
N PHE A 167 4.82 -17.52 9.49
CA PHE A 167 3.38 -17.60 9.69
C PHE A 167 2.77 -18.55 8.66
N PHE A 168 1.65 -19.10 9.02
CA PHE A 168 0.82 -19.89 8.12
C PHE A 168 -0.36 -19.04 7.68
N CYS A 169 -0.72 -19.11 6.41
CA CYS A 169 -1.84 -18.32 5.88
C CYS A 169 -2.85 -19.22 5.18
N ARG A 170 -4.08 -19.16 5.64
CA ARG A 170 -5.22 -19.79 4.96
C ARG A 170 -5.99 -18.71 4.21
N SER A 171 -6.19 -18.93 2.92
CA SER A 171 -7.04 -18.07 2.11
C SER A 171 -8.48 -18.50 2.24
N GLU A 172 -9.33 -17.56 2.57
CA GLU A 172 -10.77 -17.66 2.39
C GLU A 172 -11.17 -16.70 1.26
N ASP A 173 -12.14 -17.08 0.43
CA ASP A 173 -12.66 -16.25 -0.65
C ASP A 173 -11.57 -15.71 -1.62
N ASN A 174 -10.58 -16.55 -1.97
CA ASN A 174 -9.47 -16.15 -2.85
C ASN A 174 -8.74 -14.88 -2.37
N ALA A 175 -8.35 -14.84 -1.12
CA ALA A 175 -7.66 -13.71 -0.54
C ALA A 175 -6.40 -13.34 -1.31
N GLU A 176 -6.23 -12.05 -1.52
CA GLU A 176 -5.03 -11.46 -2.09
C GLU A 176 -4.34 -10.59 -1.05
N LEU A 177 -3.13 -10.98 -0.71
CA LEU A 177 -2.36 -10.34 0.34
C LEU A 177 -1.10 -9.70 -0.24
N ILE A 178 -0.66 -8.63 0.41
CA ILE A 178 0.63 -8.00 0.17
C ILE A 178 1.44 -7.96 1.47
N GLY A 179 2.70 -8.36 1.40
CA GLY A 179 3.67 -8.13 2.43
C GLY A 179 4.45 -6.84 2.12
N ILE A 180 4.50 -5.93 3.07
CA ILE A 180 5.24 -4.69 2.99
C ILE A 180 6.31 -4.73 4.07
N THR A 181 7.56 -4.55 3.68
CA THR A 181 8.70 -4.49 4.62
C THR A 181 9.33 -3.11 4.53
N LEU A 182 9.41 -2.43 5.65
CA LEU A 182 10.01 -1.12 5.79
C LEU A 182 11.22 -1.23 6.72
N LYS A 183 12.37 -0.68 6.31
CA LYS A 183 13.63 -0.75 7.06
C LYS A 183 14.27 0.63 7.12
N ARG A 184 14.71 1.02 8.31
CA ARG A 184 15.52 2.24 8.50
C ARG A 184 16.83 2.13 7.72
N LYS A 185 17.27 3.24 7.18
CA LYS A 185 18.57 3.37 6.49
C LYS A 185 19.66 3.80 7.45
#